data_8c9968f5fa20a47c62c1e8ff41343ab3
#
_entry.id   8c9968f5fa20a47c62c1e8ff41343ab3
#
_cell.length_a   1.000
_cell.length_b   1.000
_cell.length_c   1.000
_cell.angle_alpha   90.00
_cell.angle_beta   90.00
_cell.angle_gamma   90.00
#
_symmetry.space_group_name_H-M   'P 1'
#
loop_
_entity.id
_entity.type
_entity.pdbx_description
1 polymer ?
#
loop_
_entity_poly.entity_id
_entity_poly.type
_entity_poly.pdbx_seq_one_letter_code
_entity_poly.pdbx_strand_id
1 'polypeptide(L)'
;TVRRAVPAARRCRPVVNWLPWDQALGLVALPPGYGVQTMRRAHVGAAIAALRRWHPDITFGVNSCFLREDFYRERVCLDGATDKDVIVLTLWHGDELVGVWSGEREVDSLALWGRLVVIAPEHARIGLTRQTIAGMEEAGRRMGAAFIYALVTLKHPFMQQGLEQAGYRLLGFFPGY
;
A
#
# COMPACT_ATOMS: atom_id res chain seq x y z
N THR A 1 21.30 -25.26 34.92
CA THR A 1 21.08 -24.08 34.08
C THR A 1 19.69 -23.53 34.40
N VAL A 2 19.64 -22.51 35.28
CA VAL A 2 18.37 -21.85 35.67
C VAL A 2 17.96 -20.89 34.57
N ARG A 3 16.93 -21.20 33.83
CA ARG A 3 16.26 -20.23 32.94
C ARG A 3 15.51 -19.24 33.83
N ARG A 4 16.02 -18.01 33.96
CA ARG A 4 15.26 -16.92 34.52
C ARG A 4 14.07 -16.65 33.58
N ALA A 5 12.86 -16.90 34.04
CA ALA A 5 11.66 -16.43 33.37
C ALA A 5 11.70 -14.88 33.37
N VAL A 6 11.77 -14.30 32.20
CA VAL A 6 11.58 -12.86 32.03
C VAL A 6 10.12 -12.59 32.42
N PRO A 7 9.85 -11.71 33.40
CA PRO A 7 8.47 -11.35 33.72
C PRO A 7 7.80 -10.87 32.45
N ALA A 8 6.64 -11.43 32.14
CA ALA A 8 5.78 -10.91 31.09
C ALA A 8 5.45 -9.48 31.46
N ALA A 9 6.22 -8.52 30.96
CA ALA A 9 5.83 -7.13 31.01
C ALA A 9 4.42 -7.09 30.43
N ARG A 10 3.43 -6.67 31.23
CA ARG A 10 2.10 -6.33 30.74
C ARG A 10 2.37 -5.27 29.67
N ARG A 11 2.42 -5.70 28.43
CA ARG A 11 2.43 -4.79 27.29
C ARG A 11 1.06 -4.09 27.38
N CYS A 12 1.05 -2.90 27.97
CA CYS A 12 0.00 -1.96 27.65
C CYS A 12 0.09 -1.80 26.13
N ARG A 13 -0.81 -2.47 25.40
CA ARG A 13 -0.97 -2.18 23.97
C ARG A 13 -1.34 -0.70 23.94
N PRO A 14 -0.54 0.16 23.31
CA PRO A 14 -0.98 1.52 23.09
C PRO A 14 -2.31 1.41 22.36
N VAL A 15 -3.34 2.02 22.88
CA VAL A 15 -4.61 2.16 22.16
C VAL A 15 -4.31 3.16 21.05
N VAL A 16 -3.83 2.65 19.93
CA VAL A 16 -3.66 3.47 18.73
C VAL A 16 -5.05 3.65 18.16
N ASN A 17 -5.50 4.87 18.20
CA ASN A 17 -6.78 5.25 17.59
C ASN A 17 -6.51 5.44 16.11
N TRP A 18 -6.51 4.33 15.35
CA TRP A 18 -6.34 4.38 13.91
C TRP A 18 -7.42 5.28 13.29
N LEU A 19 -6.99 6.36 12.67
CA LEU A 19 -7.92 7.19 11.90
C LEU A 19 -8.52 6.38 10.74
N PRO A 20 -9.79 6.62 10.41
CA PRO A 20 -10.36 6.14 9.16
C PRO A 20 -9.52 6.57 7.95
N TRP A 21 -9.53 5.76 6.91
CA TRP A 21 -8.69 6.01 5.73
C TRP A 21 -8.97 7.34 5.05
N ASP A 22 -10.22 7.79 5.01
CA ASP A 22 -10.62 9.08 4.44
C ASP A 22 -10.01 10.28 5.17
N GLN A 23 -9.76 10.14 6.47
CA GLN A 23 -9.10 11.16 7.28
C GLN A 23 -7.57 11.07 7.24
N ALA A 24 -7.04 9.88 6.98
CA ALA A 24 -5.60 9.63 6.95
C ALA A 24 -4.96 9.95 5.59
N LEU A 25 -5.68 9.69 4.49
CA LEU A 25 -5.17 9.96 3.15
C LEU A 25 -5.09 11.47 2.92
N GLY A 26 -3.86 11.98 2.84
CA GLY A 26 -3.59 13.37 2.46
C GLY A 26 -3.79 13.60 0.97
N LEU A 27 -4.06 14.85 0.61
CA LEU A 27 -3.99 15.28 -0.79
C LEU A 27 -2.52 15.26 -1.23
N VAL A 28 -2.21 14.35 -2.14
CA VAL A 28 -0.90 14.30 -2.80
C VAL A 28 -0.99 15.14 -4.06
N ALA A 29 -0.07 16.08 -4.23
CA ALA A 29 0.01 16.87 -5.45
C ALA A 29 0.39 15.96 -6.63
N LEU A 30 -0.54 15.71 -7.53
CA LEU A 30 -0.32 14.95 -8.74
C LEU A 30 -0.01 15.88 -9.92
N PRO A 31 0.67 15.37 -10.95
CA PRO A 31 0.82 16.11 -12.21
C PRO A 31 -0.55 16.48 -12.81
N PRO A 32 -0.62 17.54 -13.63
CA PRO A 32 -1.87 17.92 -14.29
C PRO A 32 -2.49 16.77 -15.08
N GLY A 33 -3.82 16.64 -15.01
CA GLY A 33 -4.57 15.57 -15.68
C GLY A 33 -4.68 14.26 -14.90
N TYR A 34 -3.94 14.13 -13.79
CA TYR A 34 -4.01 12.94 -12.94
C TYR A 34 -4.89 13.15 -11.73
N GLY A 35 -5.64 12.11 -11.38
CA GLY A 35 -6.47 12.05 -10.17
C GLY A 35 -6.33 10.73 -9.45
N VAL A 36 -6.51 10.77 -8.13
CA VAL A 36 -6.57 9.56 -7.27
C VAL A 36 -7.93 9.48 -6.61
N GLN A 37 -8.47 8.30 -6.55
CA GLN A 37 -9.69 8.02 -5.80
C GLN A 37 -9.60 6.65 -5.11
N THR A 38 -10.39 6.49 -4.05
CA THR A 38 -10.54 5.18 -3.41
C THR A 38 -11.23 4.21 -4.35
N MET A 39 -10.87 2.92 -4.23
CA MET A 39 -11.46 1.87 -5.06
C MET A 39 -12.97 1.84 -4.93
N ARG A 40 -13.64 1.84 -6.06
CA ARG A 40 -15.09 1.56 -6.14
C ARG A 40 -15.34 0.14 -6.61
N ARG A 41 -16.42 -0.45 -6.15
CA ARG A 41 -16.83 -1.81 -6.56
C ARG A 41 -16.91 -1.95 -8.09
N ALA A 42 -17.45 -0.94 -8.76
CA ALA A 42 -17.55 -0.91 -10.22
C ALA A 42 -16.19 -0.97 -10.95
N HIS A 43 -15.09 -0.59 -10.28
CA HIS A 43 -13.75 -0.54 -10.89
C HIS A 43 -12.92 -1.80 -10.60
N VAL A 44 -13.38 -2.73 -9.75
CA VAL A 44 -12.61 -3.91 -9.34
C VAL A 44 -12.21 -4.77 -10.54
N GLY A 45 -13.14 -5.09 -11.43
CA GLY A 45 -12.86 -5.88 -12.62
C GLY A 45 -11.82 -5.22 -13.53
N ALA A 46 -11.94 -3.91 -13.76
CA ALA A 46 -10.99 -3.13 -14.56
C ALA A 46 -9.59 -3.12 -13.92
N ALA A 47 -9.51 -2.96 -12.59
CA ALA A 47 -8.25 -2.99 -11.85
C ALA A 47 -7.58 -4.36 -11.93
N ILE A 48 -8.32 -5.45 -11.78
CA ILE A 48 -7.78 -6.81 -11.93
C ILE A 48 -7.23 -7.04 -13.34
N ALA A 49 -7.97 -6.64 -14.38
CA ALA A 49 -7.51 -6.74 -15.76
C ALA A 49 -6.25 -5.92 -16.03
N ALA A 50 -6.20 -4.70 -15.50
CA ALA A 50 -5.06 -3.81 -15.59
C ALA A 50 -3.81 -4.39 -14.89
N LEU A 51 -3.97 -4.90 -13.66
CA LEU A 51 -2.88 -5.52 -12.90
C LEU A 51 -2.28 -6.72 -13.63
N ARG A 52 -3.11 -7.59 -14.21
CA ARG A 52 -2.63 -8.72 -15.03
C ARG A 52 -1.83 -8.28 -16.23
N ARG A 53 -2.23 -7.19 -16.87
CA ARG A 53 -1.56 -6.62 -18.04
C ARG A 53 -0.24 -5.94 -17.70
N TRP A 54 -0.23 -5.11 -16.63
CA TRP A 54 0.93 -4.29 -16.28
C TRP A 54 1.96 -5.00 -15.42
N HIS A 55 1.53 -6.00 -14.66
CA HIS A 55 2.39 -6.73 -13.73
C HIS A 55 2.10 -8.25 -13.78
N PRO A 56 2.51 -8.93 -14.86
CA PRO A 56 2.21 -10.35 -15.08
C PRO A 56 2.75 -11.27 -13.97
N ASP A 57 3.80 -10.86 -13.26
CA ASP A 57 4.37 -11.62 -12.13
C ASP A 57 3.51 -11.54 -10.84
N ILE A 58 2.48 -10.70 -10.78
CA ILE A 58 1.61 -10.58 -9.59
C ILE A 58 0.82 -11.87 -9.27
N THR A 59 0.81 -12.83 -10.19
CA THR A 59 0.16 -14.13 -10.01
C THR A 59 0.78 -14.96 -8.88
N PHE A 60 1.97 -14.59 -8.43
CA PHE A 60 2.71 -15.26 -7.37
C PHE A 60 2.92 -14.34 -6.16
N GLY A 61 3.10 -14.94 -4.98
CA GLY A 61 3.43 -14.24 -3.75
C GLY A 61 2.21 -13.56 -3.07
N VAL A 62 2.50 -12.74 -2.08
CA VAL A 62 1.50 -12.14 -1.17
C VAL A 62 0.53 -11.20 -1.86
N ASN A 63 0.89 -10.66 -3.01
CA ASN A 63 0.06 -9.72 -3.76
C ASN A 63 -0.85 -10.38 -4.81
N SER A 64 -0.79 -11.72 -4.97
CA SER A 64 -1.69 -12.45 -5.87
C SER A 64 -3.17 -12.30 -5.48
N CYS A 65 -3.46 -12.00 -4.22
CA CYS A 65 -4.81 -11.72 -3.74
C CYS A 65 -5.49 -10.55 -4.47
N PHE A 66 -4.71 -9.58 -4.99
CA PHE A 66 -5.27 -8.46 -5.77
C PHE A 66 -5.82 -8.88 -7.14
N LEU A 67 -5.67 -10.12 -7.55
CA LEU A 67 -6.30 -10.68 -8.75
C LEU A 67 -7.64 -11.37 -8.49
N ARG A 68 -8.16 -11.32 -7.26
CA ARG A 68 -9.35 -12.03 -6.82
C ARG A 68 -10.43 -11.05 -6.33
N GLU A 69 -11.63 -11.14 -6.86
CA GLU A 69 -12.75 -10.27 -6.48
C GLU A 69 -13.19 -10.45 -5.02
N ASP A 70 -13.10 -11.69 -4.49
CA ASP A 70 -13.43 -11.96 -3.09
C ASP A 70 -12.52 -11.18 -2.12
N PHE A 71 -11.22 -11.04 -2.43
CA PHE A 71 -10.33 -10.23 -1.63
C PHE A 71 -10.79 -8.77 -1.53
N TYR A 72 -11.20 -8.17 -2.65
CA TYR A 72 -11.73 -6.80 -2.63
C TYR A 72 -13.00 -6.71 -1.80
N ARG A 73 -13.93 -7.64 -1.97
CA ARG A 73 -15.18 -7.65 -1.22
C ARG A 73 -14.97 -7.81 0.29
N GLU A 74 -14.03 -8.65 0.70
CA GLU A 74 -13.85 -9.03 2.11
C GLU A 74 -12.87 -8.14 2.85
N ARG A 75 -11.78 -7.70 2.21
CA ARG A 75 -10.65 -7.07 2.86
C ARG A 75 -10.44 -5.60 2.53
N VAL A 76 -10.94 -5.14 1.39
CA VAL A 76 -10.66 -3.78 0.89
C VAL A 76 -11.79 -2.83 1.22
N CYS A 77 -11.45 -1.61 1.65
CA CYS A 77 -12.39 -0.50 1.74
C CYS A 77 -12.88 -0.13 0.34
N LEU A 78 -14.17 -0.31 0.09
CA LEU A 78 -14.82 -0.01 -1.19
C LEU A 78 -15.87 1.08 -1.01
N ASP A 79 -16.09 1.87 -2.06
CA ASP A 79 -17.18 2.86 -2.14
C ASP A 79 -17.19 3.86 -0.97
N GLY A 80 -16.00 4.24 -0.47
CA GLY A 80 -15.84 5.14 0.66
C GLY A 80 -15.97 4.50 2.04
N ALA A 81 -16.13 3.17 2.13
CA ALA A 81 -16.03 2.45 3.41
C ALA A 81 -14.63 2.62 4.02
N THR A 82 -14.52 2.65 5.35
CA THR A 82 -13.28 2.91 6.08
C THR A 82 -13.02 1.91 7.21
N ASP A 83 -13.86 0.92 7.31
CA ASP A 83 -13.93 -0.07 8.40
C ASP A 83 -12.94 -1.23 8.27
N LYS A 84 -12.28 -1.36 7.11
CA LYS A 84 -11.32 -2.43 6.84
C LYS A 84 -9.88 -1.95 6.89
N ASP A 85 -8.95 -2.90 7.00
CA ASP A 85 -7.54 -2.58 7.14
C ASP A 85 -6.81 -2.35 5.82
N VAL A 86 -7.37 -2.81 4.70
CA VAL A 86 -6.78 -2.63 3.37
C VAL A 86 -7.47 -1.51 2.62
N ILE A 87 -6.68 -0.55 2.13
CA ILE A 87 -7.13 0.42 1.15
C ILE A 87 -6.50 0.14 -0.21
N VAL A 88 -7.30 0.35 -1.25
CA VAL A 88 -6.82 0.38 -2.63
C VAL A 88 -7.22 1.71 -3.25
N LEU A 89 -6.25 2.36 -3.84
CA LEU A 89 -6.42 3.61 -4.58
C LEU A 89 -6.27 3.33 -6.07
N THR A 90 -7.08 3.97 -6.87
CA THR A 90 -6.99 3.98 -8.32
C THR A 90 -6.48 5.33 -8.80
N LEU A 91 -5.50 5.30 -9.69
CA LEU A 91 -4.95 6.48 -10.34
C LEU A 91 -5.51 6.59 -11.75
N TRP A 92 -5.97 7.77 -12.09
CA TRP A 92 -6.64 8.07 -13.35
C TRP A 92 -5.93 9.20 -14.08
N HIS A 93 -5.89 9.11 -15.40
CA HIS A 93 -5.53 10.21 -16.30
C HIS A 93 -6.73 10.48 -17.23
N GLY A 94 -7.46 11.55 -16.96
CA GLY A 94 -8.81 11.70 -17.50
C GLY A 94 -9.69 10.54 -17.05
N ASP A 95 -10.26 9.82 -18.02
CA ASP A 95 -11.12 8.64 -17.79
C ASP A 95 -10.37 7.30 -17.86
N GLU A 96 -9.07 7.34 -18.08
CA GLU A 96 -8.24 6.14 -18.18
C GLU A 96 -7.69 5.73 -16.81
N LEU A 97 -7.86 4.45 -16.42
CA LEU A 97 -7.19 3.85 -15.27
C LEU A 97 -5.73 3.59 -15.61
N VAL A 98 -4.82 4.27 -14.93
CA VAL A 98 -3.37 4.23 -15.20
C VAL A 98 -2.52 3.74 -14.02
N GLY A 99 -3.13 3.45 -12.88
CA GLY A 99 -2.39 2.88 -11.75
C GLY A 99 -3.28 2.35 -10.65
N VAL A 100 -2.70 1.46 -9.84
CA VAL A 100 -3.33 0.87 -8.66
C VAL A 100 -2.32 0.91 -7.52
N TRP A 101 -2.71 1.48 -6.39
CA TRP A 101 -1.92 1.59 -5.19
C TRP A 101 -2.64 0.95 -4.02
N SER A 102 -1.91 0.35 -3.09
CA SER A 102 -2.53 -0.27 -1.92
C SER A 102 -1.67 -0.13 -0.67
N GLY A 103 -2.34 0.10 0.46
CA GLY A 103 -1.77 0.04 1.79
C GLY A 103 -2.62 -0.81 2.72
N GLU A 104 -1.99 -1.35 3.75
CA GLU A 104 -2.66 -2.13 4.80
C GLU A 104 -2.22 -1.65 6.18
N ARG A 105 -3.20 -1.45 7.07
CA ARG A 105 -2.95 -1.21 8.50
C ARG A 105 -2.70 -2.54 9.19
N GLU A 106 -1.57 -2.65 9.84
CA GLU A 106 -1.27 -3.77 10.72
C GLU A 106 -1.46 -3.35 12.18
N VAL A 107 -2.63 -3.60 12.70
CA VAL A 107 -3.05 -3.14 14.04
C VAL A 107 -2.15 -3.69 15.15
N ASP A 108 -1.72 -4.94 15.04
CA ASP A 108 -0.90 -5.59 16.07
C ASP A 108 0.54 -5.08 16.11
N SER A 109 1.11 -4.73 14.98
CA SER A 109 2.48 -4.20 14.85
C SER A 109 2.54 -2.68 14.87
N LEU A 110 1.40 -2.00 14.79
CA LEU A 110 1.27 -0.54 14.62
C LEU A 110 1.97 -0.05 13.35
N ALA A 111 1.97 -0.87 12.30
CA ALA A 111 2.63 -0.57 11.05
C ALA A 111 1.63 -0.18 9.96
N LEU A 112 2.11 0.60 9.00
CA LEU A 112 1.47 0.78 7.71
C LEU A 112 2.32 0.05 6.66
N TRP A 113 1.74 -0.95 6.02
CA TRP A 113 2.38 -1.71 4.97
C TRP A 113 1.99 -1.17 3.59
N GLY A 114 2.96 -0.66 2.84
CA GLY A 114 2.80 -0.36 1.41
C GLY A 114 2.85 -1.65 0.60
N ARG A 115 1.67 -2.15 0.22
CA ARG A 115 1.54 -3.48 -0.39
C ARG A 115 1.79 -3.51 -1.88
N LEU A 116 1.21 -2.57 -2.60
CA LEU A 116 1.20 -2.59 -4.06
C LEU A 116 1.31 -1.18 -4.61
N VAL A 117 2.19 -1.01 -5.59
CA VAL A 117 2.25 0.17 -6.47
C VAL A 117 2.49 -0.34 -7.87
N VAL A 118 1.47 -0.27 -8.70
CA VAL A 118 1.56 -0.62 -10.13
C VAL A 118 1.06 0.56 -10.93
N ILE A 119 1.84 1.00 -11.89
CA ILE A 119 1.56 2.10 -12.81
C ILE A 119 1.67 1.56 -14.22
N ALA A 120 0.76 1.94 -15.09
CA ALA A 120 0.81 1.61 -16.50
C ALA A 120 2.15 2.04 -17.09
N PRO A 121 2.82 1.20 -17.91
CA PRO A 121 4.15 1.50 -18.43
C PRO A 121 4.24 2.85 -19.14
N GLU A 122 3.18 3.24 -19.84
CA GLU A 122 3.07 4.50 -20.58
C GLU A 122 3.08 5.73 -19.68
N HIS A 123 2.67 5.55 -18.43
CA HIS A 123 2.61 6.58 -17.39
C HIS A 123 3.73 6.46 -16.34
N ALA A 124 4.71 5.60 -16.59
CA ALA A 124 5.88 5.48 -15.72
C ALA A 124 6.82 6.69 -15.88
N ARG A 125 7.68 6.91 -14.86
CA ARG A 125 8.76 7.93 -14.88
C ARG A 125 8.33 9.40 -14.85
N ILE A 126 7.06 9.69 -14.59
CA ILE A 126 6.56 11.06 -14.42
C ILE A 126 6.43 11.49 -12.95
N GLY A 127 7.09 10.79 -12.05
CA GLY A 127 7.13 11.12 -10.63
C GLY A 127 6.02 10.52 -9.77
N LEU A 128 5.09 9.75 -10.33
CA LEU A 128 3.96 9.16 -9.59
C LEU A 128 4.38 8.27 -8.42
N THR A 129 5.46 7.52 -8.56
CA THR A 129 6.01 6.69 -7.48
C THR A 129 6.40 7.53 -6.26
N ARG A 130 7.06 8.68 -6.48
CA ARG A 130 7.42 9.59 -5.40
C ARG A 130 6.19 10.13 -4.69
N GLN A 131 5.16 10.47 -5.44
CA GLN A 131 3.88 10.94 -4.89
C GLN A 131 3.18 9.85 -4.08
N THR A 132 3.25 8.60 -4.54
CA THR A 132 2.71 7.44 -3.80
C THR A 132 3.41 7.27 -2.45
N ILE A 133 4.74 7.34 -2.43
CA ILE A 133 5.53 7.21 -1.21
C ILE A 133 5.17 8.33 -0.24
N ALA A 134 5.15 9.59 -0.69
CA ALA A 134 4.79 10.74 0.13
C ALA A 134 3.36 10.64 0.69
N GLY A 135 2.41 10.16 -0.12
CA GLY A 135 1.04 9.92 0.33
C GLY A 135 0.94 8.83 1.41
N MET A 136 1.73 7.77 1.28
CA MET A 136 1.79 6.71 2.28
C MET A 136 2.43 7.20 3.59
N GLU A 137 3.48 7.99 3.52
CA GLU A 137 4.13 8.60 4.69
C GLU A 137 3.16 9.51 5.45
N GLU A 138 2.46 10.38 4.73
CA GLU A 138 1.47 11.27 5.32
C GLU A 138 0.31 10.48 5.95
N ALA A 139 -0.18 9.44 5.29
CA ALA A 139 -1.20 8.55 5.85
C ALA A 139 -0.72 7.88 7.13
N GLY A 140 0.48 7.30 7.14
CA GLY A 140 1.07 6.68 8.32
C GLY A 140 1.27 7.65 9.47
N ARG A 141 1.74 8.86 9.18
CA ARG A 141 1.91 9.92 10.19
C ARG A 141 0.57 10.33 10.83
N ARG A 142 -0.47 10.52 10.03
CA ARG A 142 -1.82 10.86 10.51
C ARG A 142 -2.45 9.76 11.32
N MET A 143 -2.26 8.52 10.90
CA MET A 143 -2.75 7.34 11.62
C MET A 143 -2.00 7.06 12.93
N GLY A 144 -0.85 7.68 13.15
CA GLY A 144 0.02 7.37 14.28
C GLY A 144 0.73 6.02 14.14
N ALA A 145 1.00 5.57 12.92
CA ALA A 145 1.79 4.37 12.68
C ALA A 145 3.18 4.49 13.29
N ALA A 146 3.65 3.45 13.98
CA ALA A 146 4.97 3.42 14.58
C ALA A 146 6.08 3.33 13.51
N PHE A 147 5.78 2.67 12.39
CA PHE A 147 6.67 2.59 11.23
C PHE A 147 5.89 2.28 9.95
N ILE A 148 6.52 2.55 8.83
CA ILE A 148 6.00 2.26 7.49
C ILE A 148 7.00 1.35 6.79
N TYR A 149 6.54 0.31 6.13
CA TYR A 149 7.40 -0.57 5.36
C TYR A 149 6.76 -0.99 4.03
N ALA A 150 7.58 -1.46 3.11
CA ALA A 150 7.15 -2.03 1.85
C ALA A 150 8.03 -3.22 1.46
N LEU A 151 7.46 -4.18 0.77
CA LEU A 151 8.19 -5.27 0.11
C LEU A 151 8.39 -4.88 -1.36
N VAL A 152 9.64 -4.88 -1.80
CA VAL A 152 9.97 -4.53 -3.17
C VAL A 152 10.71 -5.67 -3.87
N THR A 153 10.40 -5.87 -5.13
CA THR A 153 11.09 -6.87 -5.95
C THR A 153 12.42 -6.34 -6.45
N LEU A 154 13.44 -7.20 -6.48
CA LEU A 154 14.74 -6.87 -7.09
C LEU A 154 14.71 -6.87 -8.61
N LYS A 155 13.65 -7.38 -9.25
CA LYS A 155 13.49 -7.35 -10.71
C LYS A 155 13.37 -5.92 -11.26
N HIS A 156 12.82 -5.02 -10.47
CA HIS A 156 12.56 -3.63 -10.86
C HIS A 156 13.10 -2.67 -9.81
N PRO A 157 14.35 -2.21 -9.93
CA PRO A 157 15.03 -1.42 -8.90
C PRO A 157 14.44 -0.03 -8.67
N PHE A 158 13.55 0.44 -9.56
CA PHE A 158 13.02 1.81 -9.48
C PHE A 158 12.24 2.09 -8.19
N MET A 159 11.46 1.13 -7.71
CA MET A 159 10.73 1.29 -6.44
C MET A 159 11.70 1.31 -5.25
N GLN A 160 12.70 0.42 -5.25
CA GLN A 160 13.73 0.42 -4.22
C GLN A 160 14.48 1.75 -4.20
N GLN A 161 14.93 2.24 -5.35
CA GLN A 161 15.62 3.54 -5.46
C GLN A 161 14.73 4.70 -4.97
N GLY A 162 13.44 4.68 -5.32
CA GLY A 162 12.49 5.69 -4.86
C GLY A 162 12.33 5.70 -3.34
N LEU A 163 12.24 4.54 -2.72
CA LEU A 163 12.17 4.40 -1.27
C LEU A 163 13.47 4.84 -0.58
N GLU A 164 14.64 4.43 -1.10
CA GLU A 164 15.94 4.85 -0.56
C GLU A 164 16.13 6.36 -0.66
N GLN A 165 15.73 6.99 -1.76
CA GLN A 165 15.74 8.45 -1.92
C GLN A 165 14.79 9.17 -0.96
N ALA A 166 13.70 8.52 -0.57
CA ALA A 166 12.77 9.00 0.46
C ALA A 166 13.26 8.72 1.90
N GLY A 167 14.43 8.10 2.07
CA GLY A 167 15.04 7.83 3.38
C GLY A 167 14.69 6.47 3.99
N TYR A 168 14.02 5.61 3.26
CA TYR A 168 13.78 4.24 3.72
C TYR A 168 15.08 3.45 3.79
N ARG A 169 15.13 2.51 4.73
CA ARG A 169 16.29 1.65 4.93
C ARG A 169 15.94 0.20 4.60
N LEU A 170 16.83 -0.46 3.88
CA LEU A 170 16.74 -1.90 3.67
C LEU A 170 16.89 -2.62 5.01
N LEU A 171 15.92 -3.46 5.37
CA LEU A 171 15.92 -4.25 6.60
C LEU A 171 16.35 -5.70 6.37
N GLY A 172 16.22 -6.21 5.16
CA GLY A 172 16.61 -7.59 4.83
C GLY A 172 16.07 -8.05 3.49
N PHE A 173 16.36 -9.30 3.17
CA PHE A 173 15.90 -10.00 1.98
C PHE A 173 15.06 -11.19 2.36
N PHE A 174 14.03 -11.48 1.58
CA PHE A 174 13.27 -12.72 1.64
C PHE A 174 13.65 -13.58 0.43
N PRO A 175 14.48 -14.62 0.61
CA PRO A 175 14.85 -15.50 -0.51
C PRO A 175 13.63 -16.23 -1.06
N GLY A 176 13.50 -16.31 -2.39
CA GLY A 176 12.42 -17.05 -3.03
C GLY A 176 11.11 -16.27 -3.21
N TYR A 177 11.16 -14.95 -3.05
CA TYR A 177 10.06 -14.04 -3.33
C TYR A 177 10.16 -13.43 -4.73
#